data_b1f6a23d7b895c08f61a6c4d50cda102
#
_entry.id   b1f6a23d7b895c08f61a6c4d50cda102
#
_cell.length_a   1.000
_cell.length_b   1.000
_cell.length_c   1.000
_cell.angle_alpha   90.00
_cell.angle_beta   90.00
_cell.angle_gamma   90.00
#
_symmetry.space_group_name_H-M   'P 1'
#
loop_
_entity.id
_entity.type
_entity.pdbx_description
1 polymer ?
#
loop_
_entity_poly.entity_id
_entity_poly.type
_entity_poly.pdbx_seq_one_letter_code
_entity_poly.pdbx_strand_id
1 'polypeptide(L)'
;MIGVTHFTDPGCPWAYSAWPAHTTLRWRYADQLRWTLVMIGLTEEAAQYAARGYTPTRSALGYERFRRFSMPFQVTPKPRLSATSPGCRAIVAVRLAAPALEDAALRALQFAQFTTTGTLDDSEMLRSALATVEGLDADAVVGRIDDPDVREAYEADRAAARTAAGSPTEFQGRAANTDGAVRYTAPSLVFTGSGGRRLEAGGFQPLEAYDVVIANLDPGLERRPPAEDPVEVLGAFPYPLTTVELAAVMAEHLAVPDLTVAEAALIEATGDGRVTRQPVGDGSLWSLAGR
;
A
#
# COMPACT_ATOMS: atom_id res chain seq x y z
N MET A 1 -14.27 -2.76 17.64
CA MET A 1 -13.17 -3.10 16.69
C MET A 1 -13.78 -3.41 15.32
N ILE A 2 -13.26 -2.80 14.26
CA ILE A 2 -13.70 -3.02 12.87
C ILE A 2 -12.60 -3.81 12.13
N GLY A 3 -12.99 -4.88 11.42
CA GLY A 3 -12.12 -5.56 10.47
C GLY A 3 -12.04 -4.78 9.16
N VAL A 4 -10.83 -4.61 8.62
CA VAL A 4 -10.57 -3.92 7.35
C VAL A 4 -9.88 -4.90 6.40
N THR A 5 -10.60 -5.38 5.41
CA THR A 5 -10.01 -6.18 4.32
C THR A 5 -9.51 -5.21 3.24
N HIS A 6 -8.21 -5.22 3.01
CA HIS A 6 -7.54 -4.36 2.03
C HIS A 6 -7.17 -5.19 0.79
N PHE A 7 -7.95 -5.06 -0.26
CA PHE A 7 -7.66 -5.62 -1.58
C PHE A 7 -6.60 -4.77 -2.26
N THR A 8 -5.42 -5.32 -2.49
CA THR A 8 -4.25 -4.58 -2.98
C THR A 8 -3.37 -5.41 -3.91
N ASP A 9 -2.36 -4.75 -4.48
CA ASP A 9 -1.34 -5.37 -5.34
C ASP A 9 -0.09 -4.50 -5.33
N PRO A 10 1.12 -5.06 -5.16
CA PRO A 10 2.35 -4.28 -5.12
C PRO A 10 2.66 -3.54 -6.44
N GLY A 11 2.07 -3.98 -7.56
CA GLY A 11 2.21 -3.33 -8.88
C GLY A 11 1.14 -2.27 -9.18
N CYS A 12 0.21 -1.98 -8.27
CA CYS A 12 -0.85 -1.02 -8.51
C CYS A 12 -0.47 0.40 -8.06
N PRO A 13 -0.33 1.38 -8.99
CA PRO A 13 0.02 2.75 -8.63
C PRO A 13 -1.09 3.46 -7.84
N TRP A 14 -2.37 3.08 -8.02
CA TRP A 14 -3.47 3.59 -7.19
C TRP A 14 -3.35 3.12 -5.74
N ALA A 15 -3.01 1.82 -5.52
CA ALA A 15 -2.81 1.28 -4.17
C ALA A 15 -1.60 1.95 -3.49
N TYR A 16 -0.52 2.18 -4.23
CA TYR A 16 0.65 2.92 -3.74
C TYR A 16 0.30 4.37 -3.38
N SER A 17 -0.48 5.06 -4.22
CA SER A 17 -0.89 6.45 -3.98
C SER A 17 -1.94 6.60 -2.87
N ALA A 18 -2.53 5.51 -2.37
CA ALA A 18 -3.49 5.54 -1.27
C ALA A 18 -2.84 5.55 0.14
N TRP A 19 -1.53 5.34 0.23
CA TRP A 19 -0.85 5.28 1.53
C TRP A 19 -1.09 6.49 2.43
N PRO A 20 -1.10 7.75 1.96
CA PRO A 20 -1.38 8.88 2.84
C PRO A 20 -2.71 8.75 3.59
N ALA A 21 -3.78 8.34 2.89
CA ALA A 21 -5.08 8.09 3.53
C ALA A 21 -5.05 6.86 4.46
N HIS A 22 -4.39 5.77 4.05
CA HIS A 22 -4.29 4.56 4.88
C HIS A 22 -3.42 4.78 6.13
N THR A 23 -2.33 5.53 6.02
CA THR A 23 -1.48 5.93 7.16
C THR A 23 -2.27 6.80 8.13
N THR A 24 -3.06 7.76 7.63
CA THR A 24 -3.92 8.59 8.48
C THR A 24 -5.00 7.75 9.19
N LEU A 25 -5.61 6.76 8.51
CA LEU A 25 -6.56 5.85 9.17
C LEU A 25 -5.91 5.04 10.29
N ARG A 26 -4.70 4.50 10.04
CA ARG A 26 -3.94 3.74 11.04
C ARG A 26 -3.53 4.62 12.24
N TRP A 27 -3.16 5.87 11.99
CA TRP A 27 -2.91 6.84 13.04
C TRP A 27 -4.18 7.15 13.85
N ARG A 28 -5.26 7.45 13.15
CA ARG A 28 -6.51 7.98 13.71
C ARG A 28 -7.26 6.98 14.56
N TYR A 29 -7.24 5.70 14.16
CA TYR A 29 -8.03 4.64 14.79
C TYR A 29 -7.18 3.56 15.46
N ALA A 30 -5.88 3.51 15.20
CA ALA A 30 -4.91 2.58 15.79
C ALA A 30 -5.43 1.11 15.81
N ASP A 31 -5.39 0.46 16.97
CA ASP A 31 -5.82 -0.93 17.19
C ASP A 31 -7.34 -1.15 17.13
N GLN A 32 -8.13 -0.07 17.01
CA GLN A 32 -9.57 -0.17 16.77
C GLN A 32 -9.90 -0.70 15.37
N LEU A 33 -8.94 -0.63 14.41
CA LEU A 33 -9.02 -1.23 13.07
C LEU A 33 -8.05 -2.41 12.94
N ARG A 34 -8.59 -3.59 12.62
CA ARG A 34 -7.80 -4.79 12.33
C ARG A 34 -7.67 -4.99 10.83
N TRP A 35 -6.48 -4.76 10.30
CA TRP A 35 -6.19 -4.88 8.88
C TRP A 35 -5.87 -6.32 8.47
N THR A 36 -6.33 -6.68 7.28
CA THR A 36 -6.02 -7.95 6.60
C THR A 36 -5.77 -7.63 5.14
N LEU A 37 -4.60 -7.97 4.62
CA LEU A 37 -4.29 -7.80 3.20
C LEU A 37 -4.85 -8.95 2.38
N VAL A 38 -5.29 -8.65 1.16
CA VAL A 38 -5.69 -9.64 0.14
C VAL A 38 -5.03 -9.25 -1.17
N MET A 39 -4.14 -10.11 -1.67
CA MET A 39 -3.43 -9.90 -2.92
C MET A 39 -4.34 -10.20 -4.12
N ILE A 40 -4.63 -9.20 -4.95
CA ILE A 40 -5.57 -9.40 -6.06
C ILE A 40 -4.93 -10.06 -7.29
N GLY A 41 -3.61 -9.97 -7.46
CA GLY A 41 -2.89 -10.50 -8.63
C GLY A 41 -3.35 -9.82 -9.92
N LEU A 42 -2.83 -8.64 -10.22
CA LEU A 42 -3.21 -7.87 -11.42
C LEU A 42 -2.81 -8.57 -12.71
N THR A 43 -1.67 -9.25 -12.72
CA THR A 43 -1.18 -10.04 -13.85
C THR A 43 -0.36 -11.22 -13.37
N GLU A 44 -0.62 -12.37 -13.99
CA GLU A 44 0.18 -13.60 -13.81
C GLU A 44 1.39 -13.60 -14.76
N GLU A 45 1.24 -12.98 -15.95
CA GLU A 45 2.27 -12.91 -16.97
C GLU A 45 2.37 -11.49 -17.55
N ALA A 46 3.59 -11.09 -17.89
CA ALA A 46 3.85 -9.79 -18.54
C ALA A 46 3.08 -9.60 -19.86
N ALA A 47 2.83 -10.70 -20.57
CA ALA A 47 2.07 -10.72 -21.83
C ALA A 47 0.64 -10.16 -21.66
N GLN A 48 0.02 -10.33 -20.49
CA GLN A 48 -1.31 -9.79 -20.21
C GLN A 48 -1.33 -8.25 -20.23
N TYR A 49 -0.26 -7.59 -19.76
CA TYR A 49 -0.12 -6.13 -19.89
C TYR A 49 0.13 -5.73 -21.34
N ALA A 50 1.00 -6.44 -22.06
CA ALA A 50 1.26 -6.17 -23.48
C ALA A 50 -0.04 -6.29 -24.32
N ALA A 51 -0.85 -7.32 -24.09
CA ALA A 51 -2.13 -7.52 -24.76
C ALA A 51 -3.14 -6.39 -24.50
N ARG A 52 -3.03 -5.69 -23.35
CA ARG A 52 -3.84 -4.49 -23.03
C ARG A 52 -3.22 -3.21 -23.57
N GLY A 53 -2.17 -3.29 -24.38
CA GLY A 53 -1.49 -2.16 -25.02
C GLY A 53 -0.56 -1.38 -24.09
N TYR A 54 -0.14 -1.95 -22.97
CA TYR A 54 0.90 -1.36 -22.15
C TYR A 54 2.27 -1.55 -22.79
N THR A 55 3.14 -0.56 -22.58
CA THR A 55 4.56 -0.60 -22.88
C THR A 55 5.31 0.00 -21.69
N PRO A 56 6.62 -0.24 -21.52
CA PRO A 56 7.39 0.43 -20.48
C PRO A 56 7.27 1.95 -20.50
N THR A 57 7.34 2.56 -21.68
CA THR A 57 7.16 4.01 -21.86
C THR A 57 5.76 4.48 -21.47
N ARG A 58 4.71 3.76 -21.89
CA ARG A 58 3.34 4.10 -21.53
C ARG A 58 3.09 3.98 -20.02
N SER A 59 3.71 3.02 -19.37
CA SER A 59 3.67 2.86 -17.92
C SER A 59 4.34 4.04 -17.22
N ALA A 60 5.53 4.46 -17.67
CA ALA A 60 6.24 5.61 -17.12
C ALA A 60 5.43 6.92 -17.27
N LEU A 61 4.83 7.14 -18.44
CA LEU A 61 3.90 8.28 -18.66
C LEU A 61 2.65 8.20 -17.79
N GLY A 62 2.23 6.98 -17.42
CA GLY A 62 1.19 6.77 -16.42
C GLY A 62 1.65 7.22 -15.04
N TYR A 63 2.87 6.83 -14.61
CA TYR A 63 3.42 7.20 -13.31
C TYR A 63 3.60 8.71 -13.15
N GLU A 64 3.96 9.42 -14.21
CA GLU A 64 4.02 10.88 -14.20
C GLU A 64 2.70 11.50 -13.72
N ARG A 65 1.55 10.96 -14.16
CA ARG A 65 0.23 11.45 -13.74
C ARG A 65 -0.08 11.15 -12.26
N PHE A 66 0.54 10.12 -11.67
CA PHE A 66 0.36 9.77 -10.26
C PHE A 66 1.15 10.67 -9.32
N ARG A 67 2.18 11.39 -9.80
CA ARG A 67 2.93 12.37 -9.00
C ARG A 67 2.04 13.43 -8.35
N ARG A 68 0.85 13.68 -8.91
CA ARG A 68 -0.16 14.57 -8.30
C ARG A 68 -0.62 14.15 -6.90
N PHE A 69 -0.38 12.89 -6.51
CA PHE A 69 -0.69 12.37 -5.17
C PHE A 69 0.49 12.48 -4.20
N SER A 70 1.60 13.05 -4.65
CA SER A 70 2.82 13.36 -3.88
C SER A 70 3.54 12.16 -3.25
N MET A 71 3.14 10.92 -3.58
CA MET A 71 3.99 9.75 -3.30
C MET A 71 5.20 9.77 -4.26
N PRO A 72 6.40 9.34 -3.80
CA PRO A 72 7.59 9.33 -4.64
C PRO A 72 7.46 8.41 -5.86
N PHE A 73 7.80 8.89 -7.04
CA PHE A 73 7.85 8.10 -8.26
C PHE A 73 9.17 8.29 -9.02
N GLN A 74 9.60 7.22 -9.70
CA GLN A 74 10.57 7.32 -10.77
C GLN A 74 9.85 7.12 -12.10
N VAL A 75 9.91 8.11 -12.97
CA VAL A 75 9.19 8.11 -14.26
C VAL A 75 10.03 7.58 -15.43
N THR A 76 11.20 7.00 -15.14
CA THR A 76 12.02 6.32 -16.16
C THR A 76 11.33 5.03 -16.61
N PRO A 77 11.21 4.78 -17.93
CA PRO A 77 10.69 3.52 -18.41
C PRO A 77 11.50 2.33 -17.87
N LYS A 78 10.80 1.30 -17.38
CA LYS A 78 11.44 0.04 -16.98
C LYS A 78 12.00 -0.71 -18.19
N PRO A 79 12.97 -1.62 -18.02
CA PRO A 79 13.54 -2.35 -19.13
C PRO A 79 12.53 -3.23 -19.88
N ARG A 80 11.49 -3.70 -19.18
CA ARG A 80 10.42 -4.56 -19.72
C ARG A 80 9.13 -4.41 -18.93
N LEU A 81 8.03 -4.94 -19.46
CA LEU A 81 6.82 -5.22 -18.67
C LEU A 81 7.09 -6.44 -17.77
N SER A 82 6.38 -6.53 -16.65
CA SER A 82 6.50 -7.62 -15.69
C SER A 82 5.14 -8.06 -15.17
N ALA A 83 5.06 -9.32 -14.72
CA ALA A 83 3.96 -9.81 -13.91
C ALA A 83 3.99 -9.18 -12.51
N THR A 84 2.84 -9.13 -11.82
CA THR A 84 2.78 -8.71 -10.43
C THR A 84 2.67 -9.89 -9.47
N SER A 85 2.30 -11.08 -9.97
CA SER A 85 2.07 -12.27 -9.16
C SER A 85 3.30 -12.74 -8.36
N PRO A 86 4.55 -12.69 -8.83
CA PRO A 86 5.69 -13.03 -7.98
C PRO A 86 5.83 -12.09 -6.78
N GLY A 87 5.63 -10.79 -6.96
CA GLY A 87 5.59 -9.83 -5.86
C GLY A 87 4.43 -10.10 -4.89
N CYS A 88 3.25 -10.45 -5.39
CA CYS A 88 2.11 -10.85 -4.54
C CYS A 88 2.42 -12.10 -3.72
N ARG A 89 3.03 -13.13 -4.34
CA ARG A 89 3.44 -14.36 -3.64
C ARG A 89 4.54 -14.10 -2.60
N ALA A 90 5.45 -13.15 -2.87
CA ALA A 90 6.45 -12.76 -1.88
C ALA A 90 5.78 -12.17 -0.62
N ILE A 91 4.76 -11.33 -0.76
CA ILE A 91 3.99 -10.79 0.37
C ILE A 91 3.26 -11.91 1.12
N VAL A 92 2.65 -12.85 0.40
CA VAL A 92 1.99 -14.03 1.00
C VAL A 92 3.01 -14.91 1.75
N ALA A 93 4.21 -15.11 1.20
CA ALA A 93 5.28 -15.84 1.89
C ALA A 93 5.70 -15.16 3.20
N VAL A 94 5.78 -13.81 3.21
CA VAL A 94 5.99 -13.02 4.45
C VAL A 94 4.84 -13.25 5.42
N ARG A 95 3.58 -13.16 4.99
CA ARG A 95 2.41 -13.42 5.83
C ARG A 95 2.50 -14.77 6.54
N LEU A 96 2.91 -15.83 5.83
CA LEU A 96 3.02 -17.18 6.37
C LEU A 96 4.20 -17.36 7.33
N ALA A 97 5.31 -16.63 7.12
CA ALA A 97 6.51 -16.75 7.93
C ALA A 97 6.58 -15.74 9.09
N ALA A 98 6.16 -14.49 8.84
CA ALA A 98 6.29 -13.36 9.76
C ALA A 98 5.12 -12.39 9.55
N PRO A 99 3.88 -12.73 9.96
CA PRO A 99 2.67 -11.97 9.62
C PRO A 99 2.70 -10.51 10.10
N ALA A 100 3.43 -10.21 11.14
CA ALA A 100 3.61 -8.83 11.62
C ALA A 100 4.38 -7.93 10.66
N LEU A 101 5.14 -8.50 9.72
CA LEU A 101 5.94 -7.78 8.74
C LEU A 101 5.26 -7.65 7.36
N GLU A 102 4.04 -8.17 7.18
CA GLU A 102 3.35 -8.20 5.90
C GLU A 102 3.12 -6.78 5.31
N ASP A 103 2.67 -5.82 6.11
CA ASP A 103 2.49 -4.43 5.67
C ASP A 103 3.83 -3.78 5.27
N ALA A 104 4.89 -4.02 6.03
CA ALA A 104 6.22 -3.50 5.73
C ALA A 104 6.77 -4.08 4.42
N ALA A 105 6.54 -5.38 4.18
CA ALA A 105 6.91 -6.05 2.93
C ALA A 105 6.14 -5.50 1.72
N LEU A 106 4.83 -5.29 1.84
CA LEU A 106 4.03 -4.65 0.79
C LEU A 106 4.59 -3.27 0.45
N ARG A 107 4.90 -2.45 1.46
CA ARG A 107 5.48 -1.13 1.25
C ARG A 107 6.84 -1.21 0.56
N ALA A 108 7.74 -2.06 1.03
CA ALA A 108 9.07 -2.22 0.45
C ALA A 108 9.00 -2.60 -1.05
N LEU A 109 8.14 -3.54 -1.42
CA LEU A 109 7.94 -3.93 -2.81
C LEU A 109 7.29 -2.83 -3.65
N GLN A 110 6.35 -2.07 -3.09
CA GLN A 110 5.75 -0.92 -3.78
C GLN A 110 6.76 0.21 -4.00
N PHE A 111 7.60 0.53 -3.00
CA PHE A 111 8.67 1.50 -3.19
C PHE A 111 9.65 1.03 -4.27
N ALA A 112 10.13 -0.20 -4.22
CA ALA A 112 11.01 -0.73 -5.26
C ALA A 112 10.34 -0.69 -6.65
N GLN A 113 9.05 -1.04 -6.73
CA GLN A 113 8.27 -0.99 -7.98
C GLN A 113 8.14 0.41 -8.56
N PHE A 114 7.90 1.43 -7.74
CA PHE A 114 7.54 2.77 -8.24
C PHE A 114 8.68 3.78 -8.21
N THR A 115 9.76 3.49 -7.49
CA THR A 115 10.91 4.42 -7.35
C THR A 115 12.22 3.89 -7.92
N THR A 116 12.19 2.71 -8.55
CA THR A 116 13.34 2.12 -9.25
C THR A 116 12.95 1.57 -10.63
N THR A 117 13.92 1.14 -11.40
CA THR A 117 13.71 0.43 -12.67
C THR A 117 13.51 -1.08 -12.50
N GLY A 118 13.59 -1.62 -11.28
CA GLY A 118 13.36 -3.02 -10.96
C GLY A 118 11.93 -3.49 -11.28
N THR A 119 11.73 -4.79 -11.42
CA THR A 119 10.45 -5.42 -11.79
C THR A 119 10.05 -6.48 -10.77
N LEU A 120 8.75 -6.60 -10.48
CA LEU A 120 8.19 -7.49 -9.45
C LEU A 120 8.32 -8.99 -9.74
N ASP A 121 8.80 -9.36 -10.92
CA ASP A 121 9.12 -10.73 -11.33
C ASP A 121 10.64 -10.99 -11.44
N ASP A 122 11.44 -10.07 -10.88
CA ASP A 122 12.89 -10.21 -10.72
C ASP A 122 13.21 -10.57 -9.27
N SER A 123 13.74 -11.78 -9.06
CA SER A 123 14.08 -12.30 -7.74
C SER A 123 15.11 -11.45 -7.00
N GLU A 124 16.05 -10.84 -7.70
CA GLU A 124 17.06 -9.96 -7.09
C GLU A 124 16.42 -8.66 -6.60
N MET A 125 15.52 -8.07 -7.39
CA MET A 125 14.76 -6.91 -6.98
C MET A 125 13.89 -7.23 -5.75
N LEU A 126 13.21 -8.39 -5.73
CA LEU A 126 12.41 -8.82 -4.58
C LEU A 126 13.28 -8.96 -3.33
N ARG A 127 14.45 -9.62 -3.42
CA ARG A 127 15.40 -9.74 -2.29
C ARG A 127 15.87 -8.39 -1.79
N SER A 128 16.36 -7.56 -2.69
CA SER A 128 16.88 -6.23 -2.33
C SER A 128 15.82 -5.36 -1.64
N ALA A 129 14.57 -5.40 -2.13
CA ALA A 129 13.48 -4.66 -1.53
C ALA A 129 13.11 -5.22 -0.14
N LEU A 130 12.96 -6.53 -0.02
CA LEU A 130 12.57 -7.19 1.24
C LEU A 130 13.67 -7.13 2.30
N ALA A 131 14.95 -7.08 1.91
CA ALA A 131 16.08 -6.89 2.84
C ALA A 131 16.05 -5.53 3.56
N THR A 132 15.25 -4.56 3.09
CA THR A 132 15.03 -3.29 3.80
C THR A 132 14.05 -3.41 4.97
N VAL A 133 13.35 -4.55 5.09
CA VAL A 133 12.39 -4.81 6.18
C VAL A 133 13.13 -5.42 7.36
N GLU A 134 13.21 -4.68 8.45
CA GLU A 134 13.91 -5.10 9.65
C GLU A 134 13.35 -6.43 10.20
N GLY A 135 14.21 -7.38 10.51
CA GLY A 135 13.85 -8.68 11.05
C GLY A 135 13.31 -9.69 10.01
N LEU A 136 13.31 -9.35 8.71
CA LEU A 136 12.87 -10.26 7.66
C LEU A 136 14.06 -10.96 6.99
N ASP A 137 14.01 -12.29 6.90
CA ASP A 137 14.92 -13.08 6.05
C ASP A 137 14.43 -13.06 4.60
N ALA A 138 14.94 -12.10 3.83
CA ALA A 138 14.55 -11.89 2.43
C ALA A 138 14.89 -13.09 1.52
N ASP A 139 16.02 -13.77 1.77
CA ASP A 139 16.42 -14.95 0.99
C ASP A 139 15.47 -16.12 1.23
N ALA A 140 15.13 -16.39 2.49
CA ALA A 140 14.17 -17.43 2.85
C ALA A 140 12.78 -17.16 2.24
N VAL A 141 12.31 -15.89 2.28
CA VAL A 141 11.02 -15.50 1.69
C VAL A 141 11.02 -15.70 0.17
N VAL A 142 12.02 -15.14 -0.51
CA VAL A 142 12.08 -15.23 -2.00
C VAL A 142 12.30 -16.67 -2.46
N GLY A 143 13.04 -17.48 -1.70
CA GLY A 143 13.20 -18.91 -1.99
C GLY A 143 11.89 -19.70 -1.95
N ARG A 144 10.86 -19.21 -1.24
CA ARG A 144 9.57 -19.89 -1.05
C ARG A 144 8.42 -19.42 -1.93
N ILE A 145 8.60 -18.38 -2.76
CA ILE A 145 7.48 -17.79 -3.54
C ILE A 145 6.73 -18.79 -4.44
N ASP A 146 7.36 -19.89 -4.77
CA ASP A 146 6.82 -20.96 -5.60
C ASP A 146 6.42 -22.22 -4.82
N ASP A 147 6.58 -22.22 -3.50
CA ASP A 147 6.17 -23.34 -2.64
C ASP A 147 4.65 -23.55 -2.71
N PRO A 148 4.18 -24.82 -2.57
CA PRO A 148 2.76 -25.16 -2.69
C PRO A 148 1.87 -24.39 -1.71
N ASP A 149 2.28 -24.21 -0.46
CA ASP A 149 1.53 -23.49 0.58
C ASP A 149 1.38 -21.99 0.27
N VAL A 150 2.44 -21.36 -0.27
CA VAL A 150 2.40 -19.96 -0.70
C VAL A 150 1.48 -19.80 -1.92
N ARG A 151 1.57 -20.72 -2.88
CA ARG A 151 0.68 -20.71 -4.07
C ARG A 151 -0.77 -20.90 -3.67
N GLU A 152 -1.07 -21.85 -2.79
CA GLU A 152 -2.43 -22.11 -2.29
C GLU A 152 -3.00 -20.87 -1.58
N ALA A 153 -2.23 -20.25 -0.67
CA ALA A 153 -2.65 -19.06 0.04
C ALA A 153 -2.84 -17.86 -0.90
N TYR A 154 -1.98 -17.71 -1.91
CA TYR A 154 -2.14 -16.68 -2.94
C TYR A 154 -3.40 -16.90 -3.81
N GLU A 155 -3.68 -18.12 -4.22
CA GLU A 155 -4.91 -18.45 -4.97
C GLU A 155 -6.17 -18.22 -4.12
N ALA A 156 -6.10 -18.45 -2.80
CA ALA A 156 -7.18 -18.09 -1.88
C ALA A 156 -7.42 -16.57 -1.85
N ASP A 157 -6.37 -15.76 -1.81
CA ASP A 157 -6.47 -14.31 -1.92
C ASP A 157 -7.09 -13.88 -3.26
N ARG A 158 -6.64 -14.47 -4.37
CA ARG A 158 -7.19 -14.19 -5.71
C ARG A 158 -8.67 -14.55 -5.79
N ALA A 159 -9.06 -15.69 -5.24
CA ALA A 159 -10.45 -16.12 -5.19
C ALA A 159 -11.30 -15.14 -4.35
N ALA A 160 -10.80 -14.72 -3.17
CA ALA A 160 -11.47 -13.73 -2.33
C ALA A 160 -11.63 -12.37 -3.04
N ALA A 161 -10.60 -11.94 -3.78
CA ALA A 161 -10.67 -10.71 -4.55
C ALA A 161 -11.71 -10.75 -5.69
N ARG A 162 -12.05 -11.95 -6.22
CA ARG A 162 -12.95 -12.17 -7.36
C ARG A 162 -14.41 -12.44 -6.94
N THR A 163 -14.81 -11.85 -5.81
CA THR A 163 -16.18 -11.94 -5.25
C THR A 163 -16.95 -10.61 -5.33
N ALA A 164 -16.52 -9.68 -6.18
CA ALA A 164 -17.13 -8.36 -6.25
C ALA A 164 -18.43 -8.29 -7.05
N ALA A 165 -18.83 -9.37 -7.74
CA ALA A 165 -20.08 -9.40 -8.49
C ALA A 165 -21.30 -9.17 -7.57
N GLY A 166 -22.19 -8.24 -7.97
CA GLY A 166 -23.37 -7.85 -7.19
C GLY A 166 -23.07 -7.00 -5.96
N SER A 167 -21.79 -6.60 -5.74
CA SER A 167 -21.41 -5.78 -4.59
C SER A 167 -21.67 -4.29 -4.81
N PRO A 168 -21.75 -3.48 -3.73
CA PRO A 168 -21.77 -2.02 -3.84
C PRO A 168 -20.58 -1.46 -4.65
N THR A 169 -19.40 -2.08 -4.55
CA THR A 169 -18.22 -1.72 -5.33
C THR A 169 -18.45 -1.88 -6.83
N GLU A 170 -19.10 -2.96 -7.27
CA GLU A 170 -19.43 -3.14 -8.69
C GLU A 170 -20.46 -2.09 -9.15
N PHE A 171 -21.54 -1.87 -8.39
CA PHE A 171 -22.57 -0.88 -8.72
C PHE A 171 -22.02 0.55 -8.84
N GLN A 172 -20.96 0.86 -8.10
CA GLN A 172 -20.24 2.13 -8.20
C GLN A 172 -19.26 2.21 -9.38
N GLY A 173 -19.16 1.15 -10.20
CA GLY A 173 -18.19 1.08 -11.29
C GLY A 173 -16.72 1.01 -10.82
N ARG A 174 -16.49 0.50 -9.61
CA ARG A 174 -15.16 0.38 -8.98
C ARG A 174 -14.62 -1.06 -8.96
N ALA A 175 -15.34 -2.00 -9.55
CA ALA A 175 -14.85 -3.34 -9.79
C ALA A 175 -14.21 -3.48 -11.18
N ALA A 176 -13.54 -4.58 -11.45
CA ALA A 176 -12.93 -4.87 -12.74
C ALA A 176 -13.25 -6.31 -13.16
N ASN A 177 -13.30 -6.51 -14.48
CA ASN A 177 -13.47 -7.82 -15.11
C ASN A 177 -12.42 -7.95 -16.23
N THR A 178 -11.18 -8.27 -15.87
CA THR A 178 -10.06 -8.33 -16.82
C THR A 178 -9.52 -9.73 -17.04
N ASP A 179 -9.85 -10.67 -16.16
CA ASP A 179 -9.26 -12.01 -16.12
C ASP A 179 -10.22 -13.07 -15.54
N GLY A 180 -11.51 -12.97 -15.84
CA GLY A 180 -12.52 -13.93 -15.36
C GLY A 180 -13.63 -13.28 -14.53
N ALA A 181 -13.86 -13.73 -13.30
CA ALA A 181 -14.90 -13.20 -12.44
C ALA A 181 -14.65 -11.74 -12.05
N VAL A 182 -15.74 -11.01 -11.76
CA VAL A 182 -15.68 -9.61 -11.32
C VAL A 182 -14.93 -9.52 -10.00
N ARG A 183 -13.90 -8.70 -9.97
CA ARG A 183 -13.02 -8.53 -8.82
C ARG A 183 -13.00 -7.11 -8.28
N TYR A 184 -12.67 -6.98 -7.01
CA TYR A 184 -12.30 -5.71 -6.41
C TYR A 184 -11.08 -5.12 -7.13
N THR A 185 -11.06 -3.81 -7.28
CA THR A 185 -9.85 -3.09 -7.77
C THR A 185 -8.89 -2.84 -6.61
N ALA A 186 -7.62 -2.63 -6.91
CA ALA A 186 -6.63 -2.13 -5.95
C ALA A 186 -6.53 -0.59 -6.04
N PRO A 187 -6.61 0.16 -4.90
CA PRO A 187 -7.02 -0.36 -3.60
C PRO A 187 -8.54 -0.48 -3.51
N SER A 188 -9.05 -1.41 -2.71
CA SER A 188 -10.42 -1.40 -2.22
C SER A 188 -10.41 -1.79 -0.75
N LEU A 189 -11.18 -1.09 0.10
CA LEU A 189 -11.33 -1.44 1.49
C LEU A 189 -12.76 -1.94 1.77
N VAL A 190 -12.84 -3.06 2.45
CA VAL A 190 -14.11 -3.61 2.95
C VAL A 190 -14.04 -3.65 4.47
N PHE A 191 -14.99 -2.95 5.09
CA PHE A 191 -15.06 -2.79 6.53
C PHE A 191 -16.15 -3.70 7.10
N THR A 192 -15.83 -4.44 8.16
CA THR A 192 -16.75 -5.36 8.83
C THR A 192 -16.83 -5.01 10.31
N GLY A 193 -18.00 -4.55 10.75
CA GLY A 193 -18.29 -4.24 12.15
C GLY A 193 -18.50 -5.50 13.01
N SER A 194 -18.50 -5.34 14.33
CA SER A 194 -18.65 -6.40 15.31
C SER A 194 -19.94 -7.24 15.14
N GLY A 195 -21.00 -6.65 14.58
CA GLY A 195 -22.27 -7.34 14.28
C GLY A 195 -22.30 -8.04 12.92
N GLY A 196 -21.17 -8.14 12.21
CA GLY A 196 -21.12 -8.73 10.86
C GLY A 196 -21.63 -7.79 9.75
N ARG A 197 -22.08 -6.58 10.07
CA ARG A 197 -22.44 -5.56 9.08
C ARG A 197 -21.20 -5.19 8.25
N ARG A 198 -21.37 -5.21 6.94
CA ARG A 198 -20.29 -4.95 6.00
C ARG A 198 -20.59 -3.70 5.19
N LEU A 199 -19.60 -2.80 5.06
CA LEU A 199 -19.63 -1.65 4.17
C LEU A 199 -18.37 -1.63 3.31
N GLU A 200 -18.48 -1.13 2.08
CA GLU A 200 -17.41 -1.15 1.09
C GLU A 200 -17.03 0.27 0.65
N ALA A 201 -15.74 0.49 0.56
CA ALA A 201 -15.15 1.67 -0.07
C ALA A 201 -14.26 1.19 -1.23
N GLY A 202 -14.89 0.92 -2.38
CA GLY A 202 -14.24 0.34 -3.56
C GLY A 202 -13.40 1.34 -4.32
N GLY A 203 -12.25 0.89 -4.81
CA GLY A 203 -11.31 1.71 -5.57
C GLY A 203 -10.59 2.75 -4.72
N PHE A 204 -9.84 3.61 -5.39
CA PHE A 204 -9.16 4.74 -4.74
C PHE A 204 -10.20 5.74 -4.21
N GLN A 205 -10.19 6.00 -2.92
CA GLN A 205 -11.11 6.89 -2.22
C GLN A 205 -10.34 7.95 -1.41
N PRO A 206 -10.93 9.14 -1.18
CA PRO A 206 -10.39 10.09 -0.23
C PRO A 206 -10.58 9.59 1.21
N LEU A 207 -9.77 10.12 2.13
CA LEU A 207 -9.80 9.77 3.56
C LEU A 207 -11.20 9.88 4.17
N GLU A 208 -11.94 10.92 3.81
CA GLU A 208 -13.27 11.22 4.33
C GLU A 208 -14.30 10.13 4.01
N ALA A 209 -14.16 9.49 2.84
CA ALA A 209 -15.04 8.38 2.48
C ALA A 209 -14.84 7.18 3.43
N TYR A 210 -13.61 6.89 3.81
CA TYR A 210 -13.31 5.85 4.79
C TYR A 210 -13.83 6.22 6.19
N ASP A 211 -13.64 7.47 6.63
CA ASP A 211 -14.15 7.97 7.91
C ASP A 211 -15.67 7.84 8.00
N VAL A 212 -16.39 8.18 6.92
CA VAL A 212 -17.86 8.03 6.86
C VAL A 212 -18.27 6.56 6.97
N VAL A 213 -17.58 5.66 6.29
CA VAL A 213 -17.84 4.22 6.37
C VAL A 213 -17.62 3.70 7.79
N ILE A 214 -16.52 4.08 8.44
CA ILE A 214 -16.19 3.69 9.81
C ILE A 214 -17.23 4.22 10.79
N ALA A 215 -17.59 5.51 10.71
CA ALA A 215 -18.58 6.13 11.58
C ALA A 215 -19.98 5.51 11.43
N ASN A 216 -20.33 5.02 10.23
CA ASN A 216 -21.59 4.31 10.01
C ASN A 216 -21.58 2.88 10.56
N LEU A 217 -20.42 2.26 10.73
CA LEU A 217 -20.29 0.92 11.33
C LEU A 217 -20.25 1.00 12.86
N ASP A 218 -19.50 1.94 13.38
CA ASP A 218 -19.33 2.14 14.83
C ASP A 218 -19.04 3.63 15.13
N PRO A 219 -20.09 4.43 15.47
CA PRO A 219 -19.93 5.84 15.79
C PRO A 219 -19.20 6.08 17.13
N GLY A 220 -19.01 5.06 17.94
CA GLY A 220 -18.34 5.14 19.24
C GLY A 220 -16.81 5.00 19.16
N LEU A 221 -16.22 4.79 17.98
CA LEU A 221 -14.76 4.72 17.84
C LEU A 221 -14.13 6.08 18.12
N GLU A 222 -13.11 6.06 18.95
CA GLU A 222 -12.31 7.26 19.25
C GLU A 222 -11.40 7.61 18.08
N ARG A 223 -11.29 8.90 17.79
CA ARG A 223 -10.38 9.43 16.77
C ARG A 223 -9.23 10.14 17.44
N ARG A 224 -8.01 9.64 17.22
CA ARG A 224 -6.81 10.37 17.60
C ARG A 224 -6.75 11.69 16.80
N PRO A 225 -6.42 12.83 17.43
CA PRO A 225 -6.26 14.10 16.74
C PRO A 225 -5.09 14.03 15.72
N PRO A 226 -5.02 14.98 14.78
CA PRO A 226 -3.83 15.19 13.97
C PRO A 226 -2.57 15.32 14.84
N ALA A 227 -1.43 14.84 14.33
CA ALA A 227 -0.18 14.99 15.05
C ALA A 227 0.35 16.42 14.91
N GLU A 228 0.92 16.96 15.98
CA GLU A 228 1.61 18.26 15.95
C GLU A 228 3.09 18.13 15.55
N ASP A 229 3.72 16.98 15.85
CA ASP A 229 5.13 16.68 15.54
C ASP A 229 5.24 15.44 14.63
N PRO A 230 5.84 15.53 13.42
CA PRO A 230 6.03 14.37 12.54
C PRO A 230 6.91 13.28 13.16
N VAL A 231 7.76 13.61 14.14
CA VAL A 231 8.60 12.63 14.86
C VAL A 231 7.73 11.68 15.69
N GLU A 232 6.65 12.18 16.29
CA GLU A 232 5.67 11.34 17.00
C GLU A 232 5.02 10.32 16.04
N VAL A 233 4.68 10.77 14.84
CA VAL A 233 4.10 9.88 13.82
C VAL A 233 5.08 8.79 13.42
N LEU A 234 6.35 9.12 13.18
CA LEU A 234 7.40 8.13 12.87
C LEU A 234 7.54 7.08 13.97
N GLY A 235 7.35 7.47 15.24
CA GLY A 235 7.39 6.54 16.38
C GLY A 235 6.23 5.55 16.42
N ALA A 236 5.11 5.88 15.79
CA ALA A 236 3.90 5.04 15.79
C ALA A 236 3.89 3.95 14.70
N PHE A 237 4.81 4.00 13.73
CA PHE A 237 4.85 3.04 12.61
C PHE A 237 6.15 2.23 12.62
N PRO A 238 6.09 0.91 12.29
CA PRO A 238 7.26 0.04 12.27
C PRO A 238 8.08 0.16 10.98
N TYR A 239 7.82 1.14 10.12
CA TYR A 239 8.47 1.34 8.84
C TYR A 239 8.61 2.84 8.51
N PRO A 240 9.53 3.22 7.59
CA PRO A 240 9.68 4.59 7.15
C PRO A 240 8.42 5.16 6.50
N LEU A 241 8.19 6.46 6.65
CA LEU A 241 7.08 7.20 6.04
C LEU A 241 7.59 8.25 5.05
N THR A 242 6.77 8.57 4.05
CA THR A 242 7.04 9.67 3.12
C THR A 242 6.60 11.02 3.69
N THR A 243 7.13 12.11 3.13
CA THR A 243 6.70 13.48 3.52
C THR A 243 5.18 13.64 3.41
N VAL A 244 4.56 13.12 2.35
CA VAL A 244 3.10 13.26 2.15
C VAL A 244 2.28 12.44 3.16
N GLU A 245 2.76 11.29 3.60
CA GLU A 245 2.09 10.51 4.65
C GLU A 245 2.12 11.25 5.98
N LEU A 246 3.27 11.82 6.34
CA LEU A 246 3.43 12.61 7.55
C LEU A 246 2.57 13.87 7.50
N ALA A 247 2.62 14.62 6.39
CA ALA A 247 1.76 15.78 6.18
C ALA A 247 0.26 15.44 6.27
N ALA A 248 -0.15 14.27 5.75
CA ALA A 248 -1.54 13.83 5.81
C ALA A 248 -2.01 13.50 7.24
N VAL A 249 -1.12 12.94 8.07
CA VAL A 249 -1.42 12.67 9.50
C VAL A 249 -1.47 13.98 10.31
N MET A 250 -0.65 14.98 9.95
CA MET A 250 -0.62 16.29 10.59
C MET A 250 -1.77 17.22 10.15
N ALA A 251 -2.44 16.91 9.04
CA ALA A 251 -3.50 17.76 8.50
C ALA A 251 -4.77 17.70 9.35
N GLU A 252 -5.36 18.86 9.60
CA GLU A 252 -6.69 18.98 10.19
C GLU A 252 -7.76 18.31 9.30
N HIS A 253 -8.89 17.98 9.90
CA HIS A 253 -9.99 17.34 9.17
C HIS A 253 -10.46 18.23 8.00
N LEU A 254 -10.53 17.63 6.80
CA LEU A 254 -10.85 18.31 5.53
C LEU A 254 -9.81 19.31 5.03
N ALA A 255 -8.69 19.49 5.72
CA ALA A 255 -7.61 20.34 5.24
C ALA A 255 -6.73 19.61 4.22
N VAL A 256 -6.14 20.37 3.32
CA VAL A 256 -5.12 19.86 2.40
C VAL A 256 -3.81 19.69 3.17
N PRO A 257 -3.15 18.52 3.10
CA PRO A 257 -1.86 18.31 3.73
C PRO A 257 -0.81 19.33 3.27
N ASP A 258 -0.13 19.98 4.21
CA ASP A 258 0.95 20.93 3.91
C ASP A 258 2.30 20.21 3.94
N LEU A 259 2.79 19.83 2.76
CA LEU A 259 4.06 19.13 2.60
C LEU A 259 5.24 20.02 3.02
N THR A 260 5.14 21.33 2.81
CA THR A 260 6.22 22.27 3.12
C THR A 260 6.44 22.37 4.63
N VAL A 261 5.36 22.48 5.39
CA VAL A 261 5.41 22.51 6.86
C VAL A 261 5.95 21.19 7.41
N ALA A 262 5.45 20.07 6.92
CA ALA A 262 5.92 18.74 7.36
C ALA A 262 7.41 18.54 7.03
N GLU A 263 7.84 18.88 5.81
CA GLU A 263 9.24 18.72 5.41
C GLU A 263 10.17 19.64 6.21
N ALA A 264 9.78 20.87 6.49
CA ALA A 264 10.57 21.80 7.32
C ALA A 264 10.81 21.22 8.72
N ALA A 265 9.75 20.73 9.39
CA ALA A 265 9.87 20.11 10.71
C ALA A 265 10.76 18.86 10.68
N LEU A 266 10.70 18.05 9.61
CA LEU A 266 11.54 16.85 9.43
C LEU A 266 13.01 17.22 9.19
N ILE A 267 13.29 18.29 8.45
CA ILE A 267 14.65 18.79 8.24
C ILE A 267 15.24 19.29 9.58
N GLU A 268 14.49 20.04 10.38
CA GLU A 268 14.90 20.46 11.73
C GLU A 268 15.18 19.23 12.61
N ALA A 269 14.28 18.26 12.66
CA ALA A 269 14.46 17.01 13.41
C ALA A 269 15.68 16.19 12.93
N THR A 270 16.04 16.30 11.64
CA THR A 270 17.25 15.69 11.09
C THR A 270 18.51 16.42 11.58
N GLY A 271 18.47 17.75 11.61
CA GLY A 271 19.55 18.60 12.17
C GLY A 271 19.81 18.30 13.65
N ASP A 272 18.75 17.97 14.42
CA ASP A 272 18.82 17.58 15.81
C ASP A 272 19.24 16.10 16.03
N GLY A 273 19.45 15.34 14.96
CA GLY A 273 19.80 13.92 15.03
C GLY A 273 18.67 12.99 15.46
N ARG A 274 17.40 13.43 15.45
CA ARG A 274 16.22 12.63 15.83
C ARG A 274 15.67 11.80 14.69
N VAL A 275 15.88 12.23 13.45
CA VAL A 275 15.32 11.64 12.23
C VAL A 275 16.41 11.43 11.19
N THR A 276 16.28 10.40 10.38
CA THR A 276 17.10 10.15 9.18
C THR A 276 16.27 10.30 7.93
N ARG A 277 16.88 10.84 6.87
CA ARG A 277 16.29 11.01 5.54
C ARG A 277 16.94 10.08 4.53
N GLN A 278 16.14 9.32 3.80
CA GLN A 278 16.56 8.52 2.67
C GLN A 278 15.89 9.04 1.39
N PRO A 279 16.63 9.54 0.39
CA PRO A 279 16.07 9.90 -0.91
C PRO A 279 15.50 8.66 -1.62
N VAL A 280 14.31 8.78 -2.22
CA VAL A 280 13.66 7.69 -2.94
C VAL A 280 12.80 8.27 -4.08
N GLY A 281 13.05 7.82 -5.33
CA GLY A 281 12.40 8.41 -6.49
C GLY A 281 12.60 9.92 -6.55
N ASP A 282 11.52 10.68 -6.65
CA ASP A 282 11.50 12.15 -6.60
C ASP A 282 11.11 12.72 -5.23
N GLY A 283 11.18 11.89 -4.17
CA GLY A 283 10.84 12.29 -2.80
C GLY A 283 11.79 11.69 -1.76
N SER A 284 11.28 11.47 -0.56
CA SER A 284 12.06 10.98 0.57
C SER A 284 11.26 10.03 1.46
N LEU A 285 11.96 9.09 2.09
CA LEU A 285 11.53 8.34 3.25
C LEU A 285 12.21 8.88 4.50
N TRP A 286 11.46 8.91 5.59
CA TRP A 286 11.91 9.40 6.89
C TRP A 286 11.75 8.30 7.93
N SER A 287 12.72 8.18 8.82
CA SER A 287 12.75 7.20 9.93
C SER A 287 13.26 7.87 11.20
N LEU A 288 12.94 7.31 12.36
CA LEU A 288 13.64 7.69 13.58
C LEU A 288 15.12 7.34 13.46
N ALA A 289 15.99 8.19 14.03
CA ALA A 289 17.42 7.92 14.09
C ALA A 289 17.68 6.67 14.96
N GLY A 290 18.53 5.77 14.47
CA GLY A 290 18.86 4.52 15.15
C GLY A 290 17.92 3.34 14.87
N ARG A 291 17.00 3.54 13.93
CA ARG A 291 16.09 2.51 13.42
C ARG A 291 16.50 2.08 12.03
#